data_e079fea34920ca3a02abfd4ecc34ba28
#
_entry.id   e079fea34920ca3a02abfd4ecc34ba28
#
_cell.length_a   1.000
_cell.length_b   1.000
_cell.length_c   1.000
_cell.angle_alpha   90.00
_cell.angle_beta   90.00
_cell.angle_gamma   90.00
#
_symmetry.space_group_name_H-M   'P 1'
#
loop_
_entity.id
_entity.type
_entity.pdbx_description
1 polymer ?
#
loop_
_entity_poly.entity_id
_entity_poly.type
_entity_poly.pdbx_seq_one_letter_code
_entity_poly.pdbx_strand_id
1 'polypeptide(L)'
;MFSRLLSGLLVSAMLLGSALTAQAQQTLNFGIISTEASQNLKVLWDPFLKDMSKALGMEVKAFFASDYAGVIEGMRFKKVDLSWIGNKGAMVMVDRANGEVFAQTTAPDGSKGYYSCLIVNKKSPLQNLDDMFAQASKLSFSNGDPNSTSGFLVPGYYVFAKNGKDPQKIFARTVSANHEANALSVANNTVDVATCNNEGLARLAITAPEKAKELRVIWKSPLIPSDPLVWRKDLPEETKKKITDFIFSYGVKGENVEQARKILTALQWGPFIKSDNSQLIPLRQLELFRAKTVLEGNKDMDAKEKAAKSADIERKLAELGK
;
A
#
# COMPACT_ATOMS: atom_id res chain seq x y z
N MET A 1 -28.68 90.27 -14.98
CA MET A 1 -28.45 90.53 -13.55
C MET A 1 -28.07 89.18 -12.90
N PHE A 2 -26.86 89.14 -12.30
CA PHE A 2 -26.27 88.19 -11.35
C PHE A 2 -26.55 86.65 -11.56
N SER A 3 -25.70 85.93 -12.17
CA SER A 3 -24.52 85.13 -11.74
C SER A 3 -24.50 84.71 -10.29
N ARG A 4 -24.47 83.38 -10.09
CA ARG A 4 -23.63 82.73 -9.06
C ARG A 4 -23.28 81.32 -9.47
N LEU A 5 -22.00 81.13 -9.72
CA LEU A 5 -21.30 79.85 -9.76
C LEU A 5 -21.37 79.13 -8.41
N LEU A 6 -21.67 77.85 -8.40
CA LEU A 6 -21.28 76.98 -7.27
C LEU A 6 -20.49 75.81 -7.84
N SER A 7 -19.20 75.81 -7.52
CA SER A 7 -18.27 74.74 -7.76
C SER A 7 -18.52 73.61 -6.78
N GLY A 8 -18.97 72.47 -7.31
CA GLY A 8 -19.05 71.23 -6.53
C GLY A 8 -17.81 70.39 -6.71
N LEU A 9 -16.95 70.27 -5.67
CA LEU A 9 -15.83 69.31 -5.58
C LEU A 9 -16.39 67.89 -5.53
N LEU A 10 -16.15 67.10 -6.56
CA LEU A 10 -16.32 65.66 -6.53
C LEU A 10 -15.06 65.05 -5.85
N VAL A 11 -15.22 64.62 -4.60
CA VAL A 11 -14.26 63.76 -3.92
C VAL A 11 -14.47 62.33 -4.38
N SER A 12 -13.65 61.87 -5.34
CA SER A 12 -13.60 60.45 -5.73
C SER A 12 -12.90 59.66 -4.63
N ALA A 13 -13.67 59.01 -3.75
CA ALA A 13 -13.15 58.03 -2.82
C ALA A 13 -12.83 56.75 -3.63
N MET A 14 -11.53 56.53 -3.95
CA MET A 14 -11.02 55.24 -4.41
C MET A 14 -11.16 54.24 -3.27
N LEU A 15 -12.19 53.42 -3.29
CA LEU A 15 -12.28 52.19 -2.54
C LEU A 15 -11.29 51.21 -3.19
N LEU A 16 -10.08 51.15 -2.67
CA LEU A 16 -9.15 50.03 -2.86
C LEU A 16 -9.77 48.82 -2.19
N GLY A 17 -10.60 48.12 -2.94
CA GLY A 17 -11.06 46.80 -2.60
C GLY A 17 -9.87 45.83 -2.58
N SER A 18 -9.28 45.56 -1.40
CA SER A 18 -8.39 44.47 -1.19
C SER A 18 -9.18 43.17 -1.50
N ALA A 19 -9.07 42.70 -2.73
CA ALA A 19 -9.49 41.38 -3.08
C ALA A 19 -8.63 40.41 -2.25
N LEU A 20 -9.10 40.03 -1.07
CA LEU A 20 -8.67 38.86 -0.37
C LEU A 20 -9.01 37.68 -1.32
N THR A 21 -8.06 37.32 -2.16
CA THR A 21 -8.10 36.04 -2.84
C THR A 21 -8.15 35.01 -1.74
N ALA A 22 -9.34 34.47 -1.48
CA ALA A 22 -9.49 33.26 -0.68
C ALA A 22 -8.66 32.19 -1.40
N GLN A 23 -7.41 32.04 -0.98
CA GLN A 23 -6.55 30.97 -1.45
C GLN A 23 -7.26 29.71 -1.01
N ALA A 24 -7.87 28.99 -1.96
CA ALA A 24 -8.53 27.74 -1.66
C ALA A 24 -7.54 26.89 -0.87
N GLN A 25 -7.90 26.55 0.36
CA GLN A 25 -7.04 25.79 1.24
C GLN A 25 -6.67 24.51 0.52
N GLN A 26 -5.40 24.38 0.14
CA GLN A 26 -4.92 23.26 -0.64
C GLN A 26 -5.12 21.99 0.19
N THR A 27 -5.97 21.09 -0.30
CA THR A 27 -6.20 19.78 0.32
C THR A 27 -5.24 18.78 -0.27
N LEU A 28 -4.59 17.99 0.59
CA LEU A 28 -3.72 16.87 0.23
C LEU A 28 -4.47 15.56 0.51
N ASN A 29 -4.63 14.72 -0.49
CA ASN A 29 -5.31 13.43 -0.35
C ASN A 29 -4.29 12.31 -0.13
N PHE A 30 -4.35 11.66 1.03
CA PHE A 30 -3.49 10.56 1.44
C PHE A 30 -4.19 9.22 1.17
N GLY A 31 -3.73 8.48 0.16
CA GLY A 31 -4.23 7.15 -0.18
C GLY A 31 -3.78 6.09 0.83
N ILE A 32 -4.72 5.31 1.31
CA ILE A 32 -4.48 4.23 2.27
C ILE A 32 -5.07 2.96 1.68
N ILE A 33 -4.22 1.94 1.46
CA ILE A 33 -4.66 0.66 0.90
C ILE A 33 -5.57 -0.10 1.87
N SER A 34 -6.52 -0.83 1.31
CA SER A 34 -7.58 -1.56 2.02
C SER A 34 -7.07 -2.88 2.63
N THR A 35 -6.11 -2.82 3.56
CA THR A 35 -5.63 -4.00 4.30
C THR A 35 -6.67 -4.55 5.27
N GLU A 36 -7.57 -3.70 5.71
CA GLU A 36 -8.64 -3.93 6.68
C GLU A 36 -9.92 -3.17 6.24
N ALA A 37 -10.99 -3.29 7.01
CA ALA A 37 -12.20 -2.47 6.81
C ALA A 37 -11.87 -0.97 6.93
N SER A 38 -12.45 -0.14 6.05
CA SER A 38 -12.15 1.30 5.99
C SER A 38 -12.43 2.04 7.31
N GLN A 39 -13.44 1.60 8.09
CA GLN A 39 -13.72 2.17 9.41
C GLN A 39 -12.56 1.93 10.39
N ASN A 40 -11.97 0.73 10.39
CA ASN A 40 -10.83 0.39 11.23
C ASN A 40 -9.60 1.24 10.84
N LEU A 41 -9.31 1.29 9.54
CA LEU A 41 -8.23 2.11 9.01
C LEU A 41 -8.43 3.60 9.34
N LYS A 42 -9.65 4.13 9.23
CA LYS A 42 -9.94 5.53 9.55
C LYS A 42 -9.57 5.86 11.00
N VAL A 43 -10.07 5.09 11.95
CA VAL A 43 -9.78 5.31 13.38
C VAL A 43 -8.26 5.30 13.65
N LEU A 44 -7.56 4.43 12.97
CA LEU A 44 -6.15 4.20 13.14
C LEU A 44 -5.29 5.32 12.55
N TRP A 45 -5.69 5.84 11.37
CA TRP A 45 -4.93 6.84 10.63
C TRP A 45 -5.28 8.29 10.97
N ASP A 46 -6.50 8.57 11.46
CA ASP A 46 -6.96 9.93 11.77
C ASP A 46 -5.97 10.71 12.66
N PRO A 47 -5.37 10.14 13.74
CA PRO A 47 -4.40 10.87 14.54
C PRO A 47 -3.15 11.31 13.77
N PHE A 48 -2.60 10.42 12.94
CA PHE A 48 -1.43 10.70 12.09
C PHE A 48 -1.73 11.80 11.06
N LEU A 49 -2.86 11.68 10.36
CA LEU A 49 -3.26 12.65 9.34
C LEU A 49 -3.60 14.03 9.93
N LYS A 50 -4.13 14.06 11.15
CA LYS A 50 -4.37 15.31 11.89
C LYS A 50 -3.06 16.01 12.24
N ASP A 51 -2.06 15.27 12.72
CA ASP A 51 -0.75 15.83 13.01
C ASP A 51 -0.05 16.30 11.73
N MET A 52 -0.18 15.53 10.64
CA MET A 52 0.32 15.91 9.33
C MET A 52 -0.33 17.21 8.83
N SER A 53 -1.66 17.32 8.92
CA SER A 53 -2.40 18.53 8.52
C SER A 53 -1.89 19.76 9.26
N LYS A 54 -1.70 19.63 10.58
CA LYS A 54 -1.18 20.71 11.43
C LYS A 54 0.25 21.13 11.01
N ALA A 55 1.11 20.15 10.77
CA ALA A 55 2.50 20.40 10.42
C ALA A 55 2.66 21.02 9.02
N LEU A 56 1.85 20.61 8.06
CA LEU A 56 1.91 21.15 6.70
C LEU A 56 1.18 22.49 6.53
N GLY A 57 0.30 22.86 7.48
CA GLY A 57 -0.55 24.04 7.35
C GLY A 57 -1.61 23.90 6.24
N MET A 58 -1.98 22.67 5.89
CA MET A 58 -3.01 22.35 4.89
C MET A 58 -3.85 21.17 5.33
N GLU A 59 -5.04 21.01 4.80
CA GLU A 59 -5.88 19.89 5.12
C GLU A 59 -5.33 18.61 4.48
N VAL A 60 -5.12 17.54 5.25
CA VAL A 60 -4.75 16.21 4.76
C VAL A 60 -5.92 15.25 4.99
N LYS A 61 -6.49 14.74 3.90
CA LYS A 61 -7.64 13.84 3.92
C LYS A 61 -7.23 12.41 3.60
N ALA A 62 -7.76 11.45 4.36
CA ALA A 62 -7.66 10.05 3.98
C ALA A 62 -8.48 9.78 2.72
N PHE A 63 -7.90 9.05 1.77
CA PHE A 63 -8.57 8.48 0.62
C PHE A 63 -8.59 6.96 0.77
N PHE A 64 -9.78 6.39 0.93
CA PHE A 64 -10.01 4.96 0.97
C PHE A 64 -10.69 4.48 -0.30
N ALA A 65 -10.36 3.26 -0.72
CA ALA A 65 -11.01 2.56 -1.81
C ALA A 65 -11.36 1.13 -1.37
N SER A 66 -12.22 0.43 -2.10
CA SER A 66 -12.60 -0.96 -1.81
C SER A 66 -11.44 -1.94 -1.97
N ASP A 67 -10.48 -1.59 -2.81
CA ASP A 67 -9.32 -2.40 -3.17
C ASP A 67 -8.08 -1.53 -3.44
N TYR A 68 -6.93 -2.15 -3.63
CA TYR A 68 -5.67 -1.45 -3.90
C TYR A 68 -5.68 -0.74 -5.25
N ALA A 69 -6.39 -1.31 -6.25
CA ALA A 69 -6.50 -0.71 -7.58
C ALA A 69 -7.16 0.66 -7.51
N GLY A 70 -8.19 0.83 -6.67
CA GLY A 70 -8.87 2.12 -6.49
C GLY A 70 -7.95 3.21 -5.97
N VAL A 71 -7.00 2.89 -5.08
CA VAL A 71 -5.99 3.86 -4.59
C VAL A 71 -4.98 4.19 -5.70
N ILE A 72 -4.54 3.19 -6.46
CA ILE A 72 -3.62 3.37 -7.61
C ILE A 72 -4.25 4.26 -8.68
N GLU A 73 -5.48 3.97 -9.09
CA GLU A 73 -6.23 4.78 -10.05
C GLU A 73 -6.54 6.18 -9.48
N GLY A 74 -6.80 6.27 -8.17
CA GLY A 74 -6.91 7.55 -7.48
C GLY A 74 -5.69 8.44 -7.70
N MET A 75 -4.48 7.90 -7.61
CA MET A 75 -3.24 8.64 -7.91
C MET A 75 -3.13 8.97 -9.41
N ARG A 76 -3.42 8.03 -10.29
CA ARG A 76 -3.39 8.23 -11.73
C ARG A 76 -4.29 9.38 -12.19
N PHE A 77 -5.48 9.50 -11.59
CA PHE A 77 -6.45 10.56 -11.88
C PHE A 77 -6.32 11.78 -10.96
N LYS A 78 -5.19 11.94 -10.25
CA LYS A 78 -4.91 13.08 -9.38
C LYS A 78 -5.92 13.29 -8.24
N LYS A 79 -6.56 12.20 -7.78
CA LYS A 79 -7.43 12.16 -6.60
C LYS A 79 -6.69 11.74 -5.34
N VAL A 80 -5.49 11.19 -5.50
CA VAL A 80 -4.54 10.84 -4.44
C VAL A 80 -3.23 11.54 -4.75
N ASP A 81 -2.67 12.24 -3.78
CA ASP A 81 -1.44 13.02 -3.90
C ASP A 81 -0.23 12.26 -3.38
N LEU A 82 -0.39 11.56 -2.26
CA LEU A 82 0.57 10.62 -1.73
C LEU A 82 -0.16 9.42 -1.13
N SER A 83 0.55 8.31 -0.96
CA SER A 83 -0.06 7.05 -0.50
C SER A 83 0.93 6.21 0.30
N TRP A 84 0.41 5.52 1.32
CA TRP A 84 1.00 4.29 1.82
C TRP A 84 0.46 3.12 1.01
N ILE A 85 1.36 2.30 0.48
CA ILE A 85 1.01 1.18 -0.40
C ILE A 85 2.09 0.09 -0.34
N GLY A 86 1.70 -1.18 -0.54
CA GLY A 86 2.67 -2.27 -0.64
C GLY A 86 3.57 -2.15 -1.88
N ASN A 87 4.76 -2.74 -1.85
CA ASN A 87 5.77 -2.61 -2.92
C ASN A 87 5.23 -2.97 -4.31
N LYS A 88 4.37 -3.99 -4.43
CA LYS A 88 3.75 -4.33 -5.73
C LYS A 88 2.85 -3.22 -6.26
N GLY A 89 1.98 -2.66 -5.41
CA GLY A 89 1.15 -1.52 -5.79
C GLY A 89 1.97 -0.29 -6.12
N ALA A 90 3.08 -0.05 -5.39
CA ALA A 90 4.02 1.02 -5.67
C ALA A 90 4.67 0.87 -7.05
N MET A 91 5.04 -0.35 -7.48
CA MET A 91 5.52 -0.58 -8.86
C MET A 91 4.50 -0.08 -9.89
N VAL A 92 3.22 -0.40 -9.69
CA VAL A 92 2.15 0.05 -10.60
C VAL A 92 1.96 1.57 -10.54
N MET A 93 2.02 2.19 -9.35
CA MET A 93 1.96 3.65 -9.21
C MET A 93 3.11 4.35 -9.93
N VAL A 94 4.34 3.85 -9.79
CA VAL A 94 5.53 4.39 -10.47
C VAL A 94 5.40 4.27 -11.98
N ASP A 95 4.91 3.14 -12.48
CA ASP A 95 4.87 2.84 -13.90
C ASP A 95 3.68 3.51 -14.63
N ARG A 96 2.55 3.73 -13.93
CA ARG A 96 1.28 4.09 -14.59
C ARG A 96 0.55 5.28 -13.98
N ALA A 97 0.94 5.73 -12.78
CA ALA A 97 0.23 6.78 -12.05
C ALA A 97 1.12 7.99 -11.71
N ASN A 98 2.23 8.18 -12.41
CA ASN A 98 3.21 9.25 -12.16
C ASN A 98 3.71 9.27 -10.70
N GLY A 99 3.79 8.11 -10.05
CA GLY A 99 4.24 7.96 -8.68
C GLY A 99 5.77 7.95 -8.56
N GLU A 100 6.25 8.28 -7.37
CA GLU A 100 7.65 8.21 -6.99
C GLU A 100 7.76 7.82 -5.52
N VAL A 101 8.54 6.80 -5.21
CA VAL A 101 8.87 6.41 -3.82
C VAL A 101 9.81 7.46 -3.23
N PHE A 102 9.52 7.93 -2.02
CA PHE A 102 10.38 8.89 -1.32
C PHE A 102 10.72 8.47 0.11
N ALA A 103 9.94 7.57 0.70
CA ALA A 103 10.13 7.08 2.06
C ALA A 103 9.70 5.62 2.18
N GLN A 104 10.12 4.99 3.27
CA GLN A 104 9.77 3.63 3.65
C GLN A 104 9.37 3.61 5.12
N THR A 105 8.38 2.79 5.46
CA THR A 105 8.03 2.47 6.85
C THR A 105 9.14 1.63 7.50
N THR A 106 9.18 1.62 8.83
CA THR A 106 9.95 0.65 9.63
C THR A 106 9.02 0.03 10.65
N ALA A 107 9.35 -1.14 11.17
CA ALA A 107 8.65 -1.71 12.32
C ALA A 107 9.03 -0.97 13.62
N PRO A 108 8.27 -1.15 14.72
CA PRO A 108 8.57 -0.50 16.00
C PRO A 108 9.95 -0.83 16.57
N ASP A 109 10.50 -2.01 16.25
CA ASP A 109 11.85 -2.44 16.61
C ASP A 109 12.95 -1.92 15.66
N GLY A 110 12.57 -1.10 14.67
CA GLY A 110 13.47 -0.53 13.65
C GLY A 110 13.79 -1.47 12.50
N SER A 111 13.24 -2.67 12.45
CA SER A 111 13.40 -3.58 11.31
C SER A 111 12.77 -2.99 10.05
N LYS A 112 13.38 -3.33 8.88
CA LYS A 112 13.03 -2.71 7.58
C LYS A 112 12.33 -3.70 6.66
N GLY A 113 11.49 -4.55 7.22
CA GLY A 113 10.81 -5.56 6.43
C GLY A 113 9.80 -6.38 7.22
N TYR A 114 9.01 -7.13 6.49
CA TYR A 114 7.94 -7.97 6.99
C TYR A 114 7.86 -9.28 6.18
N TYR A 115 6.90 -10.13 6.46
CA TYR A 115 6.81 -11.46 5.87
C TYR A 115 5.40 -11.77 5.38
N SER A 116 5.30 -12.36 4.20
CA SER A 116 4.10 -13.05 3.76
C SER A 116 3.92 -14.36 4.53
N CYS A 117 2.67 -14.71 4.82
CA CYS A 117 2.31 -15.93 5.51
C CYS A 117 1.18 -16.65 4.77
N LEU A 118 1.20 -17.99 4.78
CA LEU A 118 0.01 -18.78 4.59
C LEU A 118 -0.53 -19.24 5.94
N ILE A 119 -1.81 -19.04 6.14
CA ILE A 119 -2.51 -19.31 7.39
C ILE A 119 -3.61 -20.36 7.20
N VAL A 120 -3.82 -21.15 8.23
CA VAL A 120 -4.90 -22.11 8.38
C VAL A 120 -5.54 -21.97 9.76
N ASN A 121 -6.74 -22.52 9.96
CA ASN A 121 -7.28 -22.65 11.31
C ASN A 121 -6.35 -23.58 12.14
N LYS A 122 -6.13 -23.28 13.42
CA LYS A 122 -5.23 -24.06 14.28
C LYS A 122 -5.66 -25.53 14.42
N LYS A 123 -6.96 -25.82 14.24
CA LYS A 123 -7.51 -27.18 14.26
C LYS A 123 -7.36 -27.91 12.92
N SER A 124 -6.90 -27.23 11.87
CA SER A 124 -6.65 -27.83 10.57
C SER A 124 -5.57 -28.92 10.66
N PRO A 125 -5.70 -30.05 9.94
CA PRO A 125 -4.66 -31.07 9.87
C PRO A 125 -3.42 -30.60 9.09
N LEU A 126 -3.51 -29.54 8.30
CA LEU A 126 -2.42 -29.05 7.45
C LEU A 126 -1.30 -28.44 8.29
N GLN A 127 -0.10 -29.00 8.24
CA GLN A 127 1.06 -28.52 9.03
C GLN A 127 2.04 -27.68 8.20
N ASN A 128 2.09 -27.90 6.90
CA ASN A 128 3.06 -27.33 5.97
C ASN A 128 2.49 -27.25 4.53
N LEU A 129 3.32 -26.83 3.57
CA LEU A 129 2.92 -26.75 2.16
C LEU A 129 2.65 -28.11 1.52
N ASP A 130 3.38 -29.15 1.91
CA ASP A 130 3.20 -30.50 1.33
C ASP A 130 1.82 -31.05 1.68
N ASP A 131 1.41 -30.92 2.94
CA ASP A 131 0.06 -31.30 3.38
C ASP A 131 -1.02 -30.53 2.62
N MET A 132 -0.81 -29.22 2.43
CA MET A 132 -1.72 -28.36 1.68
C MET A 132 -1.81 -28.81 0.21
N PHE A 133 -0.68 -29.06 -0.45
CA PHE A 133 -0.69 -29.47 -1.86
C PHE A 133 -1.29 -30.85 -2.06
N ALA A 134 -1.04 -31.79 -1.15
CA ALA A 134 -1.61 -33.13 -1.22
C ALA A 134 -3.15 -33.15 -1.16
N GLN A 135 -3.76 -32.15 -0.52
CA GLN A 135 -5.19 -32.02 -0.30
C GLN A 135 -5.85 -30.88 -1.09
N ALA A 136 -5.09 -30.12 -1.88
CA ALA A 136 -5.52 -28.87 -2.50
C ALA A 136 -6.86 -28.97 -3.23
N SER A 137 -7.11 -30.06 -3.96
CA SER A 137 -8.37 -30.30 -4.71
C SER A 137 -9.63 -30.39 -3.84
N LYS A 138 -9.48 -30.49 -2.52
CA LYS A 138 -10.57 -30.52 -1.53
C LYS A 138 -10.66 -29.23 -0.71
N LEU A 139 -9.66 -28.34 -0.83
CA LEU A 139 -9.53 -27.15 -0.01
C LEU A 139 -10.02 -25.90 -0.75
N SER A 140 -10.56 -24.96 0.01
CA SER A 140 -10.79 -23.59 -0.41
C SER A 140 -9.59 -22.71 -0.07
N PHE A 141 -9.23 -21.81 -1.00
CA PHE A 141 -8.09 -20.89 -0.85
C PHE A 141 -8.54 -19.45 -1.03
N SER A 142 -8.10 -18.55 -0.14
CA SER A 142 -8.27 -17.12 -0.31
C SER A 142 -6.92 -16.43 -0.55
N ASN A 143 -6.79 -15.90 -1.76
CA ASN A 143 -5.65 -15.08 -2.15
C ASN A 143 -5.78 -13.65 -1.59
N GLY A 144 -4.70 -12.87 -1.61
CA GLY A 144 -4.74 -11.44 -1.35
C GLY A 144 -5.21 -10.62 -2.56
N ASP A 145 -5.34 -9.31 -2.37
CA ASP A 145 -5.56 -8.36 -3.47
C ASP A 145 -4.49 -8.56 -4.56
N PRO A 146 -4.85 -8.54 -5.84
CA PRO A 146 -3.89 -8.71 -6.95
C PRO A 146 -2.72 -7.71 -6.96
N ASN A 147 -2.86 -6.54 -6.33
CA ASN A 147 -1.80 -5.54 -6.17
C ASN A 147 -1.06 -5.64 -4.82
N SER A 148 -1.39 -6.65 -3.99
CA SER A 148 -0.70 -6.90 -2.73
C SER A 148 0.65 -7.59 -2.95
N THR A 149 1.68 -7.13 -2.25
CA THR A 149 3.00 -7.76 -2.24
C THR A 149 2.95 -9.09 -1.48
N SER A 150 2.60 -9.04 -0.20
CA SER A 150 2.57 -10.21 0.69
C SER A 150 1.35 -11.10 0.51
N GLY A 151 0.23 -10.53 0.04
CA GLY A 151 -0.99 -11.30 -0.18
C GLY A 151 -1.04 -12.01 -1.53
N PHE A 152 -0.28 -11.55 -2.53
CA PHE A 152 -0.40 -12.05 -3.90
C PHE A 152 0.94 -12.33 -4.59
N LEU A 153 1.84 -11.33 -4.73
CA LEU A 153 3.05 -11.50 -5.52
C LEU A 153 4.00 -12.53 -4.90
N VAL A 154 4.32 -12.35 -3.64
CA VAL A 154 5.30 -13.17 -2.93
C VAL A 154 4.83 -14.62 -2.77
N PRO A 155 3.62 -14.92 -2.26
CA PRO A 155 3.13 -16.29 -2.22
C PRO A 155 2.90 -16.86 -3.64
N GLY A 156 2.49 -16.03 -4.60
CA GLY A 156 2.32 -16.41 -5.99
C GLY A 156 3.59 -16.94 -6.63
N TYR A 157 4.77 -16.44 -6.25
CA TYR A 157 6.05 -16.97 -6.68
C TYR A 157 6.51 -18.13 -5.80
N TYR A 158 6.76 -17.87 -4.50
CA TYR A 158 7.46 -18.83 -3.64
C TYR A 158 6.65 -20.09 -3.31
N VAL A 159 5.32 -19.96 -3.22
CA VAL A 159 4.43 -21.09 -2.91
C VAL A 159 3.98 -21.76 -4.20
N PHE A 160 3.48 -20.99 -5.16
CA PHE A 160 2.80 -21.59 -6.32
C PHE A 160 3.70 -21.74 -7.54
N ALA A 161 4.18 -20.66 -8.14
CA ALA A 161 4.91 -20.73 -9.41
C ALA A 161 6.17 -21.59 -9.30
N LYS A 162 6.98 -21.40 -8.25
CA LYS A 162 8.21 -22.16 -8.01
C LYS A 162 7.97 -23.69 -7.85
N ASN A 163 6.77 -24.09 -7.45
CA ASN A 163 6.35 -25.48 -7.33
C ASN A 163 5.53 -25.96 -8.55
N GLY A 164 5.50 -25.20 -9.65
CA GLY A 164 4.74 -25.55 -10.85
C GLY A 164 3.23 -25.61 -10.61
N LYS A 165 2.72 -24.87 -9.64
CA LYS A 165 1.30 -24.86 -9.24
C LYS A 165 0.63 -23.55 -9.62
N ASP A 166 -0.65 -23.64 -9.96
CA ASP A 166 -1.55 -22.51 -10.17
C ASP A 166 -2.70 -22.63 -9.16
N PRO A 167 -2.85 -21.66 -8.22
CA PRO A 167 -3.89 -21.74 -7.21
C PRO A 167 -5.30 -21.82 -7.81
N GLN A 168 -5.53 -21.19 -8.96
CA GLN A 168 -6.82 -21.25 -9.64
C GLN A 168 -7.16 -22.66 -10.17
N LYS A 169 -6.14 -23.51 -10.36
CA LYS A 169 -6.31 -24.86 -10.93
C LYS A 169 -6.26 -25.97 -9.90
N ILE A 170 -5.53 -25.76 -8.79
CA ILE A 170 -5.30 -26.85 -7.82
C ILE A 170 -6.32 -26.88 -6.69
N PHE A 171 -6.89 -25.72 -6.30
CA PHE A 171 -7.88 -25.67 -5.22
C PHE A 171 -9.30 -25.92 -5.73
N ALA A 172 -10.15 -26.50 -4.87
CA ALA A 172 -11.56 -26.71 -5.16
C ALA A 172 -12.30 -25.36 -5.40
N ARG A 173 -11.88 -24.33 -4.68
CA ARG A 173 -12.40 -22.96 -4.81
C ARG A 173 -11.29 -21.96 -4.46
N THR A 174 -11.16 -20.91 -5.28
CA THR A 174 -10.26 -19.79 -5.02
C THR A 174 -11.04 -18.48 -5.00
N VAL A 175 -10.81 -17.66 -3.98
CA VAL A 175 -11.35 -16.31 -3.84
C VAL A 175 -10.20 -15.33 -3.55
N SER A 176 -10.48 -14.04 -3.49
CA SER A 176 -9.51 -13.01 -3.09
C SER A 176 -10.16 -12.03 -2.12
N ALA A 177 -9.44 -11.65 -1.07
CA ALA A 177 -9.87 -10.67 -0.11
C ALA A 177 -8.66 -9.92 0.49
N ASN A 178 -8.91 -8.90 1.30
CA ASN A 178 -7.85 -8.21 2.05
C ASN A 178 -7.33 -9.07 3.22
N HIS A 179 -6.25 -8.62 3.87
CA HIS A 179 -5.59 -9.40 4.92
C HIS A 179 -6.50 -9.69 6.12
N GLU A 180 -7.28 -8.71 6.58
CA GLU A 180 -8.21 -8.89 7.70
C GLU A 180 -9.30 -9.91 7.35
N ALA A 181 -9.95 -9.74 6.19
CA ALA A 181 -11.00 -10.64 5.74
C ALA A 181 -10.49 -12.08 5.52
N ASN A 182 -9.27 -12.23 4.99
CA ASN A 182 -8.61 -13.53 4.85
C ASN A 182 -8.39 -14.19 6.21
N ALA A 183 -7.84 -13.48 7.17
CA ALA A 183 -7.58 -13.99 8.51
C ALA A 183 -8.88 -14.37 9.24
N LEU A 184 -9.90 -13.53 9.17
CA LEU A 184 -11.22 -13.80 9.75
C LEU A 184 -11.92 -14.99 9.09
N SER A 185 -11.81 -15.14 7.76
CA SER A 185 -12.40 -16.26 7.02
C SER A 185 -11.80 -17.59 7.45
N VAL A 186 -10.47 -17.65 7.63
CA VAL A 186 -9.79 -18.83 8.14
C VAL A 186 -10.14 -19.10 9.61
N ALA A 187 -10.15 -18.08 10.45
CA ALA A 187 -10.52 -18.21 11.87
C ALA A 187 -11.96 -18.74 12.06
N ASN A 188 -12.85 -18.41 11.14
CA ASN A 188 -14.25 -18.83 11.13
C ASN A 188 -14.51 -20.12 10.33
N ASN A 189 -13.48 -20.77 9.78
CA ASN A 189 -13.58 -21.96 8.92
C ASN A 189 -14.46 -21.77 7.66
N THR A 190 -14.53 -20.55 7.10
CA THR A 190 -15.22 -20.29 5.83
C THR A 190 -14.28 -20.44 4.63
N VAL A 191 -12.97 -20.44 4.87
CA VAL A 191 -11.88 -20.74 3.95
C VAL A 191 -10.85 -21.59 4.68
N ASP A 192 -10.30 -22.61 4.02
CA ASP A 192 -9.36 -23.55 4.63
C ASP A 192 -7.95 -22.97 4.73
N VAL A 193 -7.50 -22.28 3.70
CA VAL A 193 -6.16 -21.69 3.59
C VAL A 193 -6.26 -20.27 3.04
N ALA A 194 -5.50 -19.35 3.58
CA ALA A 194 -5.43 -17.99 3.04
C ALA A 194 -4.03 -17.39 3.11
N THR A 195 -3.78 -16.38 2.27
CA THR A 195 -2.61 -15.51 2.39
C THR A 195 -2.85 -14.42 3.42
N CYS A 196 -1.82 -14.09 4.17
CA CYS A 196 -1.78 -12.99 5.12
C CYS A 196 -0.33 -12.45 5.22
N ASN A 197 -0.06 -11.60 6.21
CA ASN A 197 1.29 -11.20 6.59
C ASN A 197 1.40 -11.09 8.12
N ASN A 198 2.64 -11.03 8.62
CA ASN A 198 2.88 -10.95 10.06
C ASN A 198 2.34 -9.67 10.71
N GLU A 199 2.31 -8.54 9.99
CA GLU A 199 1.77 -7.27 10.49
C GLU A 199 0.25 -7.35 10.64
N GLY A 200 -0.45 -7.87 9.62
CA GLY A 200 -1.90 -8.10 9.68
C GLY A 200 -2.29 -9.08 10.79
N LEU A 201 -1.50 -10.14 11.02
CA LEU A 201 -1.72 -11.07 12.14
C LEU A 201 -1.50 -10.40 13.50
N ALA A 202 -0.45 -9.59 13.64
CA ALA A 202 -0.20 -8.82 14.86
C ALA A 202 -1.32 -7.81 15.13
N ARG A 203 -1.85 -7.16 14.09
CA ARG A 203 -2.99 -6.28 14.22
C ARG A 203 -4.25 -7.03 14.65
N LEU A 204 -4.54 -8.16 14.03
CA LEU A 204 -5.69 -8.99 14.42
C LEU A 204 -5.59 -9.45 15.87
N ALA A 205 -4.38 -9.71 16.38
CA ALA A 205 -4.16 -10.06 17.78
C ALA A 205 -4.55 -8.92 18.76
N ILE A 206 -4.55 -7.66 18.29
CA ILE A 206 -5.01 -6.49 19.04
C ILE A 206 -6.51 -6.28 18.89
N THR A 207 -7.01 -6.32 17.65
CA THR A 207 -8.41 -5.96 17.33
C THR A 207 -9.40 -7.09 17.55
N ALA A 208 -8.97 -8.34 17.38
CA ALA A 208 -9.81 -9.54 17.55
C ALA A 208 -8.97 -10.72 18.11
N PRO A 209 -8.48 -10.63 19.37
CA PRO A 209 -7.53 -11.57 19.96
C PRO A 209 -8.03 -13.03 19.96
N GLU A 210 -9.34 -13.25 20.16
CA GLU A 210 -9.89 -14.61 20.12
C GLU A 210 -9.87 -15.21 18.72
N LYS A 211 -10.01 -14.40 17.67
CA LYS A 211 -9.88 -14.86 16.29
C LYS A 211 -8.41 -15.13 15.92
N ALA A 212 -7.50 -14.28 16.37
CA ALA A 212 -6.08 -14.48 16.14
C ALA A 212 -5.58 -15.80 16.78
N LYS A 213 -6.09 -16.21 17.94
CA LYS A 213 -5.78 -17.48 18.60
C LYS A 213 -6.24 -18.73 17.81
N GLU A 214 -7.19 -18.57 16.89
CA GLU A 214 -7.66 -19.66 16.04
C GLU A 214 -6.79 -19.85 14.79
N LEU A 215 -5.76 -19.05 14.59
CA LEU A 215 -4.91 -19.08 13.40
C LEU A 215 -3.57 -19.77 13.67
N ARG A 216 -3.05 -20.44 12.64
CA ARG A 216 -1.71 -20.99 12.59
C ARG A 216 -1.07 -20.69 11.24
N VAL A 217 0.21 -20.30 11.26
CA VAL A 217 1.03 -20.09 10.07
C VAL A 217 1.63 -21.43 9.67
N ILE A 218 1.44 -21.84 8.40
CA ILE A 218 2.03 -23.06 7.83
C ILE A 218 3.17 -22.74 6.85
N TRP A 219 3.35 -21.48 6.47
CA TRP A 219 4.46 -21.02 5.65
C TRP A 219 4.74 -19.54 5.88
N LYS A 220 6.03 -19.18 5.82
CA LYS A 220 6.55 -17.82 5.94
C LYS A 220 7.53 -17.55 4.81
N SER A 221 7.45 -16.39 4.19
CA SER A 221 8.33 -15.98 3.08
C SER A 221 9.73 -15.58 3.54
N PRO A 222 10.69 -15.42 2.59
CA PRO A 222 11.82 -14.52 2.79
C PRO A 222 11.35 -13.11 3.13
N LEU A 223 12.27 -12.28 3.70
CA LEU A 223 11.98 -10.90 4.09
C LEU A 223 11.53 -10.07 2.88
N ILE A 224 10.44 -9.34 3.05
CA ILE A 224 9.92 -8.36 2.11
C ILE A 224 10.33 -6.98 2.63
N PRO A 225 10.89 -6.07 1.82
CA PRO A 225 11.12 -4.69 2.24
C PRO A 225 9.83 -4.04 2.77
N SER A 226 9.92 -3.28 3.86
CA SER A 226 8.78 -2.55 4.41
C SER A 226 8.11 -1.67 3.35
N ASP A 227 6.84 -1.36 3.55
CA ASP A 227 6.03 -0.67 2.57
C ASP A 227 6.50 0.76 2.32
N PRO A 228 6.52 1.21 1.04
CA PRO A 228 6.90 2.56 0.68
C PRO A 228 5.77 3.56 0.91
N LEU A 229 6.17 4.83 1.06
CA LEU A 229 5.34 5.99 0.78
C LEU A 229 5.64 6.49 -0.62
N VAL A 230 4.58 6.69 -1.41
CA VAL A 230 4.65 7.13 -2.80
C VAL A 230 3.90 8.45 -2.93
N TRP A 231 4.49 9.44 -3.56
CA TRP A 231 3.81 10.69 -3.95
C TRP A 231 3.71 10.83 -5.47
N ARG A 232 2.85 11.71 -5.94
CA ARG A 232 2.87 12.10 -7.36
C ARG A 232 4.10 12.97 -7.65
N LYS A 233 4.82 12.67 -8.73
CA LYS A 233 6.01 13.43 -9.17
C LYS A 233 5.71 14.90 -9.43
N ASP A 234 4.49 15.23 -9.88
CA ASP A 234 4.06 16.59 -10.23
C ASP A 234 3.56 17.42 -9.03
N LEU A 235 3.71 16.94 -7.80
CA LEU A 235 3.47 17.78 -6.63
C LEU A 235 4.45 18.96 -6.60
N PRO A 236 4.00 20.17 -6.16
CA PRO A 236 4.88 21.32 -5.98
C PRO A 236 6.05 21.00 -5.02
N GLU A 237 7.24 21.46 -5.34
CA GLU A 237 8.44 21.17 -4.54
C GLU A 237 8.31 21.70 -3.10
N GLU A 238 7.62 22.81 -2.88
CA GLU A 238 7.32 23.31 -1.52
C GLU A 238 6.46 22.29 -0.75
N THR A 239 5.46 21.71 -1.40
CA THR A 239 4.60 20.68 -0.79
C THR A 239 5.40 19.42 -0.47
N LYS A 240 6.24 18.95 -1.39
CA LYS A 240 7.14 17.81 -1.18
C LYS A 240 8.09 18.06 -0.01
N LYS A 241 8.64 19.30 0.09
CA LYS A 241 9.51 19.69 1.21
C LYS A 241 8.77 19.60 2.54
N LYS A 242 7.55 20.15 2.64
CA LYS A 242 6.74 20.09 3.87
C LYS A 242 6.42 18.63 4.26
N ILE A 243 6.05 17.79 3.28
CA ILE A 243 5.81 16.35 3.49
C ILE A 243 7.08 15.69 4.02
N THR A 244 8.22 15.94 3.40
CA THR A 244 9.52 15.37 3.76
C THR A 244 9.93 15.77 5.18
N ASP A 245 9.81 17.06 5.50
CA ASP A 245 10.14 17.60 6.82
C ASP A 245 9.26 16.94 7.91
N PHE A 246 7.97 16.77 7.67
CA PHE A 246 7.07 16.08 8.58
C PHE A 246 7.43 14.59 8.72
N ILE A 247 7.47 13.85 7.63
CA ILE A 247 7.65 12.39 7.62
C ILE A 247 8.94 11.99 8.35
N PHE A 248 10.07 12.67 8.09
CA PHE A 248 11.35 12.30 8.69
C PHE A 248 11.61 12.92 10.08
N SER A 249 10.75 13.80 10.54
CA SER A 249 10.80 14.31 11.91
C SER A 249 9.81 13.60 12.84
N TYR A 250 8.76 13.00 12.30
CA TYR A 250 7.66 12.43 13.09
C TYR A 250 8.12 11.25 13.95
N GLY A 251 7.96 11.36 15.25
CA GLY A 251 8.45 10.39 16.22
C GLY A 251 9.97 10.39 16.46
N VAL A 252 10.72 11.30 15.80
CA VAL A 252 12.19 11.43 15.93
C VAL A 252 12.56 12.70 16.71
N LYS A 253 11.98 13.85 16.35
CA LYS A 253 12.28 15.15 16.95
C LYS A 253 11.05 16.05 16.98
N GLY A 254 11.06 17.07 17.85
CA GLY A 254 9.97 18.04 18.03
C GLY A 254 9.32 17.93 19.41
N GLU A 255 8.33 18.76 19.70
CA GLU A 255 7.72 18.88 21.03
C GLU A 255 6.88 17.65 21.44
N ASN A 256 6.29 16.92 20.49
CA ASN A 256 5.34 15.82 20.73
C ASN A 256 5.88 14.44 20.33
N VAL A 257 7.19 14.21 20.44
CA VAL A 257 7.85 12.96 20.01
C VAL A 257 7.20 11.73 20.60
N GLU A 258 6.93 11.73 21.90
CA GLU A 258 6.34 10.56 22.58
C GLU A 258 4.91 10.25 22.10
N GLN A 259 4.11 11.29 21.85
CA GLN A 259 2.77 11.11 21.27
C GLN A 259 2.85 10.60 19.84
N ALA A 260 3.76 11.15 19.04
CA ALA A 260 3.99 10.69 17.66
C ALA A 260 4.42 9.21 17.63
N ARG A 261 5.30 8.79 18.55
CA ARG A 261 5.70 7.38 18.68
C ARG A 261 4.54 6.46 19.06
N LYS A 262 3.66 6.89 19.95
CA LYS A 262 2.45 6.13 20.29
C LYS A 262 1.55 5.95 19.07
N ILE A 263 1.38 6.99 18.25
CA ILE A 263 0.59 6.93 17.02
C ILE A 263 1.25 5.98 16.00
N LEU A 264 2.57 6.08 15.80
CA LEU A 264 3.31 5.17 14.93
C LEU A 264 3.20 3.72 15.42
N THR A 265 3.37 3.48 16.73
CA THR A 265 3.22 2.14 17.32
C THR A 265 1.82 1.58 17.11
N ALA A 266 0.77 2.40 17.19
CA ALA A 266 -0.59 1.98 16.88
C ALA A 266 -0.75 1.58 15.40
N LEU A 267 -0.02 2.24 14.49
CA LEU A 267 0.11 1.84 13.08
C LEU A 267 1.06 0.64 12.88
N GLN A 268 1.69 0.14 13.95
CA GLN A 268 2.74 -0.88 13.95
C GLN A 268 4.03 -0.44 13.25
N TRP A 269 4.32 0.85 13.32
CA TRP A 269 5.50 1.45 12.71
C TRP A 269 6.45 2.06 13.75
N GLY A 270 7.70 2.14 13.35
CA GLY A 270 8.72 3.04 13.87
C GLY A 270 8.83 4.29 12.99
N PRO A 271 9.86 5.12 13.22
CA PRO A 271 10.13 6.28 12.39
C PRO A 271 10.39 5.91 10.93
N PHE A 272 9.92 6.74 10.02
CA PHE A 272 10.15 6.56 8.59
C PHE A 272 11.62 6.77 8.22
N ILE A 273 12.08 6.07 7.19
CA ILE A 273 13.40 6.24 6.59
C ILE A 273 13.30 6.69 5.14
N LYS A 274 14.36 7.34 4.65
CA LYS A 274 14.45 7.70 3.23
C LYS A 274 14.50 6.46 2.37
N SER A 275 13.83 6.52 1.23
CA SER A 275 13.84 5.50 0.20
C SER A 275 13.65 6.14 -1.18
N ASP A 276 13.71 5.34 -2.22
CA ASP A 276 13.44 5.72 -3.60
C ASP A 276 12.94 4.51 -4.40
N ASN A 277 12.76 4.67 -5.69
CA ASN A 277 12.27 3.62 -6.56
C ASN A 277 13.17 2.37 -6.61
N SER A 278 14.42 2.45 -6.17
CA SER A 278 15.34 1.29 -6.17
C SER A 278 14.92 0.21 -5.19
N GLN A 279 14.18 0.56 -4.11
CA GLN A 279 13.63 -0.46 -3.21
C GLN A 279 12.68 -1.45 -3.91
N LEU A 280 12.11 -1.06 -5.05
CA LEU A 280 11.19 -1.89 -5.81
C LEU A 280 11.89 -2.92 -6.70
N ILE A 281 13.21 -2.78 -6.94
CA ILE A 281 13.98 -3.65 -7.84
C ILE A 281 13.85 -5.13 -7.48
N PRO A 282 14.03 -5.58 -6.23
CA PRO A 282 13.89 -6.98 -5.88
C PRO A 282 12.48 -7.55 -6.16
N LEU A 283 11.45 -6.73 -5.99
CA LEU A 283 10.05 -7.13 -6.23
C LEU A 283 9.72 -7.15 -7.73
N ARG A 284 10.31 -6.25 -8.52
CA ARG A 284 10.24 -6.29 -9.99
C ARG A 284 10.90 -7.55 -10.54
N GLN A 285 12.07 -7.90 -10.03
CA GLN A 285 12.76 -9.16 -10.38
C GLN A 285 11.89 -10.37 -10.00
N LEU A 286 11.31 -10.37 -8.79
CA LEU A 286 10.41 -11.44 -8.34
C LEU A 286 9.18 -11.60 -9.25
N GLU A 287 8.57 -10.49 -9.67
CA GLU A 287 7.44 -10.51 -10.61
C GLU A 287 7.83 -11.08 -11.96
N LEU A 288 8.99 -10.71 -12.49
CA LEU A 288 9.53 -11.25 -13.74
C LEU A 288 9.89 -12.74 -13.62
N PHE A 289 10.50 -13.16 -12.51
CA PHE A 289 10.77 -14.58 -12.26
C PHE A 289 9.47 -15.40 -12.17
N ARG A 290 8.46 -14.86 -11.49
CA ARG A 290 7.14 -15.48 -11.46
C ARG A 290 6.55 -15.60 -12.86
N ALA A 291 6.58 -14.53 -13.64
CA ALA A 291 6.08 -14.53 -15.02
C ALA A 291 6.83 -15.54 -15.90
N LYS A 292 8.16 -15.64 -15.77
CA LYS A 292 8.99 -16.61 -16.47
C LYS A 292 8.59 -18.04 -16.13
N THR A 293 8.47 -18.35 -14.84
CA THR A 293 8.12 -19.70 -14.39
C THR A 293 6.71 -20.13 -14.87
N VAL A 294 5.74 -19.20 -14.82
CA VAL A 294 4.39 -19.45 -15.35
C VAL A 294 4.42 -19.66 -16.87
N LEU A 295 5.21 -18.86 -17.59
CA LEU A 295 5.39 -18.98 -19.05
C LEU A 295 6.02 -20.31 -19.43
N GLU A 296 7.07 -20.74 -18.74
CA GLU A 296 7.75 -22.02 -18.97
C GLU A 296 6.81 -23.21 -18.75
N GLY A 297 5.99 -23.13 -17.73
CA GLY A 297 4.97 -24.16 -17.42
C GLY A 297 3.76 -24.18 -18.37
N ASN A 298 3.57 -23.14 -19.20
CA ASN A 298 2.45 -23.11 -20.14
C ASN A 298 2.76 -23.98 -21.38
N LYS A 299 2.06 -25.12 -21.48
CA LYS A 299 2.21 -26.10 -22.57
C LYS A 299 1.33 -25.78 -23.78
N ASP A 300 0.34 -24.93 -23.61
CA ASP A 300 -0.68 -24.62 -24.64
C ASP A 300 -0.30 -23.40 -25.49
N MET A 301 0.75 -22.66 -25.10
CA MET A 301 1.21 -21.47 -25.81
C MET A 301 2.05 -21.82 -27.03
N ASP A 302 1.84 -21.10 -28.14
CA ASP A 302 2.69 -21.21 -29.33
C ASP A 302 4.16 -20.97 -29.00
N ALA A 303 5.06 -21.78 -29.60
CA ALA A 303 6.48 -21.75 -29.31
C ALA A 303 7.15 -20.42 -29.64
N LYS A 304 6.74 -19.76 -30.74
CA LYS A 304 7.27 -18.46 -31.16
C LYS A 304 6.82 -17.34 -30.22
N GLU A 305 5.55 -17.35 -29.82
CA GLU A 305 5.01 -16.42 -28.83
C GLU A 305 5.70 -16.61 -27.47
N LYS A 306 5.90 -17.86 -27.03
CA LYS A 306 6.59 -18.22 -25.80
C LYS A 306 8.03 -17.70 -25.79
N ALA A 307 8.77 -17.92 -26.91
CA ALA A 307 10.13 -17.42 -27.07
C ALA A 307 10.22 -15.88 -27.02
N ALA A 308 9.30 -15.17 -27.68
CA ALA A 308 9.25 -13.72 -27.68
C ALA A 308 8.99 -13.16 -26.29
N LYS A 309 8.07 -13.73 -25.53
CA LYS A 309 7.77 -13.34 -24.13
C LYS A 309 8.94 -13.64 -23.20
N SER A 310 9.62 -14.78 -23.38
CA SER A 310 10.82 -15.13 -22.59
C SER A 310 11.94 -14.13 -22.82
N ALA A 311 12.22 -13.79 -24.09
CA ALA A 311 13.23 -12.79 -24.45
C ALA A 311 12.92 -11.39 -23.84
N ASP A 312 11.66 -10.95 -23.85
CA ASP A 312 11.25 -9.68 -23.20
C ASP A 312 11.47 -9.70 -21.69
N ILE A 313 11.14 -10.81 -21.03
CA ILE A 313 11.39 -10.99 -19.59
C ILE A 313 12.90 -10.93 -19.30
N GLU A 314 13.73 -11.63 -20.07
CA GLU A 314 15.17 -11.66 -19.88
C GLU A 314 15.81 -10.27 -20.10
N ARG A 315 15.35 -9.53 -21.13
CA ARG A 315 15.77 -8.15 -21.36
C ARG A 315 15.45 -7.27 -20.14
N LYS A 316 14.20 -7.34 -19.62
CA LYS A 316 13.79 -6.58 -18.45
C LYS A 316 14.58 -6.95 -17.19
N LEU A 317 14.88 -8.22 -16.98
CA LEU A 317 15.74 -8.67 -15.87
C LEU A 317 17.15 -8.11 -15.99
N ALA A 318 17.73 -8.09 -17.20
CA ALA A 318 19.05 -7.50 -17.45
C ALA A 318 19.09 -5.98 -17.23
N GLU A 319 17.99 -5.28 -17.54
CA GLU A 319 17.84 -3.84 -17.27
C GLU A 319 17.78 -3.53 -15.76
N LEU A 320 17.17 -4.40 -14.97
CA LEU A 320 17.07 -4.25 -13.49
C LEU A 320 18.36 -4.66 -12.76
N GLY A 321 19.27 -5.36 -13.40
CA GLY A 321 20.58 -5.77 -12.84
C GLY A 321 21.70 -4.75 -13.05
N LYS A 322 21.44 -3.64 -13.72
CA LYS A 322 22.36 -2.53 -13.95
C LYS A 322 22.22 -1.44 -12.90
#